data_db329a0312bbd357ef222d2889f6d62d
#
_entry.id   db329a0312bbd357ef222d2889f6d62d
#
_cell.length_a   1.000
_cell.length_b   1.000
_cell.length_c   1.000
_cell.angle_alpha   90.00
_cell.angle_beta   90.00
_cell.angle_gamma   90.00
#
_symmetry.space_group_name_H-M   'P 1'
#
loop_
_entity.id
_entity.type
_entity.pdbx_description
1 polymer ?
#
loop_
_entity_poly.entity_id
_entity_poly.type
_entity_poly.pdbx_seq_one_letter_code
_entity_poly.pdbx_strand_id
1 'polypeptide(L)'
;MSNLAELQLTKRGELRHFLTPEGLDRIMLERILDTADSFVVVGNQEVKKVPLLRGRTVVNLFFENSTRTRSTFELAAQRLSADVLTLDIKTSAASKGESLLDTLQNLRAMHSDMFLPLIHI
;
A
#
# COMPACT_ATOMS: atom_id res chain seq x y z
N MET A 1 6.94 2.90 20.64
CA MET A 1 6.02 1.78 20.82
C MET A 1 4.59 2.15 20.56
N SER A 2 3.92 2.78 21.52
CA SER A 2 2.55 3.26 21.34
C SER A 2 2.41 4.25 20.19
N ASN A 3 3.50 4.88 19.77
CA ASN A 3 3.48 5.92 18.74
C ASN A 3 3.01 5.43 17.37
N LEU A 4 3.36 4.19 16.99
CA LEU A 4 2.90 3.64 15.71
C LEU A 4 1.39 3.43 15.71
N ALA A 5 0.85 2.91 16.81
CA ALA A 5 -0.58 2.70 16.94
C ALA A 5 -1.34 4.03 16.90
N GLU A 6 -0.81 5.06 17.53
CA GLU A 6 -1.43 6.40 17.55
C GLU A 6 -1.43 7.07 16.17
N LEU A 7 -0.38 6.84 15.37
CA LEU A 7 -0.27 7.43 14.03
C LEU A 7 -1.26 6.82 13.03
N GLN A 8 -1.79 5.65 13.33
CA GLN A 8 -2.67 4.93 12.40
C GLN A 8 -4.06 5.52 12.29
N LEU A 9 -4.53 6.19 13.34
CA LEU A 9 -5.91 6.65 13.43
C LEU A 9 -6.00 8.18 13.37
N THR A 10 -7.10 8.66 12.78
CA THR A 10 -7.45 10.08 12.85
C THR A 10 -8.02 10.40 14.24
N LYS A 11 -8.26 11.68 14.53
CA LYS A 11 -8.91 12.10 15.77
C LYS A 11 -10.32 11.51 15.92
N ARG A 12 -10.96 11.14 14.80
CA ARG A 12 -12.28 10.51 14.78
C ARG A 12 -12.24 9.00 14.93
N GLY A 13 -11.03 8.41 15.04
CA GLY A 13 -10.87 6.97 15.13
C GLY A 13 -10.90 6.24 13.78
N GLU A 14 -10.85 6.96 12.67
CA GLU A 14 -10.81 6.37 11.33
C GLU A 14 -9.38 5.96 10.98
N LEU A 15 -9.23 4.90 10.20
CA LEU A 15 -7.92 4.43 9.76
C LEU A 15 -7.29 5.41 8.77
N ARG A 16 -6.12 5.91 9.12
CA ARG A 16 -5.34 6.80 8.26
C ARG A 16 -4.15 6.08 7.64
N HIS A 17 -3.42 5.33 8.47
CA HIS A 17 -2.29 4.51 8.04
C HIS A 17 -2.41 3.13 8.65
N PHE A 18 -2.02 2.11 7.92
CA PHE A 18 -1.97 0.75 8.45
C PHE A 18 -0.50 0.36 8.62
N LEU A 19 0.01 0.51 9.81
CA LEU A 19 1.42 0.25 10.13
C LEU A 19 1.60 -1.04 10.92
N THR A 20 0.61 -1.40 11.72
CA THR A 20 0.61 -2.60 12.53
C THR A 20 -0.83 -2.95 12.91
N PRO A 21 -1.17 -4.25 13.08
CA PRO A 21 -2.48 -4.62 13.61
C PRO A 21 -2.70 -4.14 15.05
N GLU A 22 -1.62 -3.91 15.79
CA GLU A 22 -1.68 -3.42 17.15
C GLU A 22 -2.33 -2.05 17.20
N GLY A 23 -3.24 -1.85 18.14
CA GLY A 23 -3.95 -0.59 18.30
C GLY A 23 -5.21 -0.45 17.46
N LEU A 24 -5.49 -1.41 16.59
CA LEU A 24 -6.75 -1.47 15.83
C LEU A 24 -7.72 -2.37 16.57
N ASP A 25 -8.98 -1.94 16.70
CA ASP A 25 -9.97 -2.77 17.35
C ASP A 25 -10.46 -3.89 16.44
N ARG A 26 -11.15 -4.85 17.04
CA ARG A 26 -11.65 -6.02 16.32
C ARG A 26 -12.61 -5.63 15.19
N ILE A 27 -13.46 -4.65 15.43
CA ILE A 27 -14.45 -4.21 14.43
C ILE A 27 -13.75 -3.68 13.18
N MET A 28 -12.68 -2.91 13.35
CA MET A 28 -11.91 -2.36 12.24
C MET A 28 -11.20 -3.47 11.46
N LEU A 29 -10.59 -4.43 12.16
CA LEU A 29 -9.91 -5.56 11.51
C LEU A 29 -10.91 -6.43 10.74
N GLU A 30 -12.07 -6.70 11.33
CA GLU A 30 -13.12 -7.45 10.64
C GLU A 30 -13.62 -6.73 9.40
N ARG A 31 -13.73 -5.41 9.46
CA ARG A 31 -14.13 -4.59 8.33
C ARG A 31 -13.14 -4.68 7.17
N ILE A 32 -11.85 -4.67 7.48
CA ILE A 32 -10.80 -4.85 6.48
C ILE A 32 -10.93 -6.22 5.81
N LEU A 33 -11.12 -7.27 6.61
CA LEU A 33 -11.24 -8.63 6.10
C LEU A 33 -12.52 -8.82 5.28
N ASP A 34 -13.64 -8.25 5.73
CA ASP A 34 -14.90 -8.32 4.99
C ASP A 34 -14.80 -7.60 3.65
N THR A 35 -14.12 -6.46 3.63
CA THR A 35 -13.87 -5.73 2.39
C THR A 35 -13.01 -6.56 1.45
N ALA A 36 -11.97 -7.22 1.97
CA ALA A 36 -11.14 -8.10 1.18
C ALA A 36 -11.96 -9.24 0.55
N ASP A 37 -12.85 -9.85 1.34
CA ASP A 37 -13.72 -10.91 0.84
C ASP A 37 -14.62 -10.44 -0.30
N SER A 38 -15.10 -9.18 -0.23
CA SER A 38 -15.93 -8.62 -1.28
C SER A 38 -15.21 -8.50 -2.62
N PHE A 39 -13.87 -8.44 -2.61
CA PHE A 39 -13.08 -8.34 -3.83
C PHE A 39 -12.73 -9.68 -4.46
N VAL A 40 -13.00 -10.80 -3.80
CA VAL A 40 -12.77 -12.13 -4.37
C VAL A 40 -13.56 -12.29 -5.68
N VAL A 41 -14.75 -11.75 -5.72
CA VAL A 41 -15.64 -11.80 -6.90
C VAL A 41 -14.99 -11.14 -8.12
N VAL A 42 -14.21 -10.07 -7.92
CA VAL A 42 -13.55 -9.37 -9.02
C VAL A 42 -12.59 -10.29 -9.77
N GLY A 43 -11.85 -11.11 -9.06
CA GLY A 43 -10.91 -12.06 -9.66
C GLY A 43 -11.59 -13.16 -10.45
N ASN A 44 -12.87 -13.42 -10.18
CA ASN A 44 -13.66 -14.46 -10.83
C ASN A 44 -14.51 -13.92 -11.98
N GLN A 45 -14.50 -12.61 -12.22
CA GLN A 45 -15.25 -12.01 -13.31
C GLN A 45 -14.48 -12.14 -14.63
N GLU A 46 -15.22 -12.05 -15.76
CA GLU A 46 -14.61 -12.02 -17.07
C GLU A 46 -13.72 -10.79 -17.23
N VAL A 47 -14.22 -9.62 -16.81
CA VAL A 47 -13.41 -8.40 -16.71
C VAL A 47 -13.00 -8.23 -15.24
N LYS A 48 -11.73 -8.46 -14.98
CA LYS A 48 -11.19 -8.51 -13.61
C LYS A 48 -10.74 -7.12 -13.15
N LYS A 49 -11.63 -6.15 -13.23
CA LYS A 49 -11.28 -4.77 -12.90
C LYS A 49 -12.51 -4.00 -12.41
N VAL A 50 -12.28 -3.14 -11.40
CA VAL A 50 -13.30 -2.22 -10.88
C VAL A 50 -12.66 -0.83 -10.72
N PRO A 51 -13.41 0.28 -10.82
CA PRO A 51 -12.85 1.63 -10.87
C PRO A 51 -12.69 2.31 -9.50
N LEU A 52 -12.56 1.56 -8.42
CA LEU A 52 -12.56 2.12 -7.06
C LEU A 52 -11.39 3.06 -6.79
N LEU A 53 -10.21 2.79 -7.32
CA LEU A 53 -9.02 3.62 -7.12
C LEU A 53 -8.61 4.37 -8.39
N ARG A 54 -9.55 4.58 -9.28
CA ARG A 54 -9.29 5.33 -10.50
C ARG A 54 -8.82 6.75 -10.18
N GLY A 55 -7.69 7.16 -10.76
CA GLY A 55 -7.11 8.46 -10.50
C GLY A 55 -6.25 8.52 -9.23
N ARG A 56 -6.12 7.40 -8.50
CA ARG A 56 -5.24 7.31 -7.33
C ARG A 56 -3.94 6.64 -7.73
N THR A 57 -2.86 7.04 -7.10
CA THR A 57 -1.52 6.48 -7.34
C THR A 57 -1.06 5.69 -6.13
N VAL A 58 -0.71 4.42 -6.38
CA VAL A 58 -0.16 3.51 -5.37
C VAL A 58 1.30 3.28 -5.69
N VAL A 59 2.16 3.48 -4.71
CA VAL A 59 3.60 3.26 -4.85
C VAL A 59 4.01 2.06 -4.03
N ASN A 60 4.47 1.00 -4.70
CA ASN A 60 5.02 -0.18 -4.06
C ASN A 60 6.52 0.01 -3.87
N LEU A 61 7.00 -0.13 -2.65
CA LEU A 61 8.41 0.01 -2.32
C LEU A 61 8.94 -1.35 -1.89
N PHE A 62 9.83 -1.93 -2.69
CA PHE A 62 10.42 -3.23 -2.39
C PHE A 62 11.83 -3.07 -1.87
N PHE A 63 12.10 -3.68 -0.71
CA PHE A 63 13.40 -3.68 -0.06
C PHE A 63 14.14 -5.00 -0.26
N GLU A 64 13.51 -5.94 -0.94
CA GLU A 64 14.10 -7.22 -1.30
C GLU A 64 13.43 -7.79 -2.55
N ASN A 65 14.05 -8.82 -3.14
CA ASN A 65 13.51 -9.45 -4.33
C ASN A 65 12.45 -10.49 -3.95
N SER A 66 11.21 -10.21 -4.27
CA SER A 66 10.10 -11.16 -4.14
C SER A 66 9.15 -10.97 -5.31
N THR A 67 9.31 -11.79 -6.33
CA THR A 67 8.48 -11.72 -7.54
C THR A 67 7.02 -11.96 -7.23
N ARG A 68 6.73 -12.94 -6.37
CA ARG A 68 5.34 -13.29 -6.01
C ARG A 68 4.66 -12.14 -5.31
N THR A 69 5.29 -11.58 -4.29
CA THR A 69 4.71 -10.47 -3.53
C THR A 69 4.54 -9.23 -4.39
N ARG A 70 5.56 -8.91 -5.20
CA ARG A 70 5.50 -7.79 -6.13
C ARG A 70 4.32 -7.92 -7.08
N SER A 71 4.18 -9.08 -7.73
CA SER A 71 3.11 -9.32 -8.69
C SER A 71 1.75 -9.25 -8.04
N THR A 72 1.60 -9.76 -6.84
CA THR A 72 0.34 -9.75 -6.10
C THR A 72 -0.14 -8.32 -5.84
N PHE A 73 0.73 -7.47 -5.31
CA PHE A 73 0.35 -6.09 -4.99
C PHE A 73 0.17 -5.22 -6.22
N GLU A 74 1.01 -5.39 -7.24
CA GLU A 74 0.83 -4.69 -8.51
C GLU A 74 -0.52 -5.02 -9.13
N LEU A 75 -0.83 -6.30 -9.21
CA LEU A 75 -2.06 -6.76 -9.83
C LEU A 75 -3.29 -6.32 -9.04
N ALA A 76 -3.23 -6.38 -7.71
CA ALA A 76 -4.34 -5.94 -6.87
C ALA A 76 -4.65 -4.46 -7.09
N ALA A 77 -3.64 -3.61 -7.11
CA ALA A 77 -3.82 -2.18 -7.33
C ALA A 77 -4.34 -1.89 -8.75
N GLN A 78 -3.83 -2.58 -9.75
CA GLN A 78 -4.28 -2.44 -11.13
C GLN A 78 -5.74 -2.86 -11.31
N ARG A 79 -6.16 -3.92 -10.63
CA ARG A 79 -7.55 -4.39 -10.70
C ARG A 79 -8.53 -3.43 -10.04
N LEU A 80 -8.05 -2.58 -9.15
CA LEU A 80 -8.83 -1.49 -8.57
C LEU A 80 -8.71 -0.19 -9.38
N SER A 81 -8.04 -0.24 -10.52
CA SER A 81 -7.85 0.88 -11.47
C SER A 81 -6.93 1.98 -10.94
N ALA A 82 -6.05 1.67 -9.98
CA ALA A 82 -5.03 2.61 -9.54
C ALA A 82 -3.91 2.71 -10.57
N ASP A 83 -3.25 3.85 -10.59
CA ASP A 83 -1.96 3.97 -11.23
C ASP A 83 -0.91 3.38 -10.29
N VAL A 84 -0.04 2.50 -10.80
CA VAL A 84 0.89 1.75 -9.97
C VAL A 84 2.32 2.09 -10.36
N LEU A 85 3.11 2.44 -9.37
CA LEU A 85 4.55 2.62 -9.52
C LEU A 85 5.25 1.66 -8.57
N THR A 86 6.15 0.83 -9.09
CA THR A 86 6.89 -0.12 -8.27
C THR A 86 8.37 0.24 -8.31
N LEU A 87 8.97 0.42 -7.13
CA LEU A 87 10.36 0.79 -6.99
C LEU A 87 11.13 -0.24 -6.18
N ASP A 88 12.33 -0.55 -6.64
CA ASP A 88 13.31 -1.34 -5.91
C ASP A 88 14.27 -0.38 -5.20
N ILE A 89 14.15 -0.28 -3.89
CA ILE A 89 14.88 0.72 -3.11
C ILE A 89 16.38 0.43 -3.06
N LYS A 90 16.75 -0.84 -3.08
CA LYS A 90 18.17 -1.22 -3.03
C LYS A 90 18.96 -0.77 -4.22
N THR A 91 18.35 -0.77 -5.40
CA THR A 91 19.06 -0.48 -6.65
C THR A 91 18.86 0.92 -7.16
N SER A 92 17.80 1.61 -6.76
CA SER A 92 17.49 2.94 -7.29
C SER A 92 18.09 4.07 -6.47
N ALA A 93 17.57 4.36 -5.29
CA ALA A 93 17.94 5.55 -4.52
C ALA A 93 19.30 5.42 -3.84
N ALA A 94 19.59 4.26 -3.22
CA ALA A 94 20.83 4.06 -2.47
C ALA A 94 22.07 4.17 -3.34
N SER A 95 22.02 3.68 -4.55
CA SER A 95 23.15 3.72 -5.49
C SER A 95 23.47 5.14 -5.95
N LYS A 96 22.54 6.06 -5.83
CA LYS A 96 22.71 7.47 -6.21
C LYS A 96 23.00 8.37 -5.00
N GLY A 97 23.14 7.79 -3.81
CA GLY A 97 23.37 8.56 -2.60
C GLY A 97 22.14 9.27 -2.07
N GLU A 98 20.99 9.03 -2.64
CA GLU A 98 19.73 9.60 -2.20
C GLU A 98 19.19 8.83 -1.01
N SER A 99 18.71 9.53 0.03
CA SER A 99 18.13 8.87 1.19
C SER A 99 16.72 8.36 0.88
N LEU A 100 16.26 7.37 1.66
CA LEU A 100 14.89 6.88 1.54
C LEU A 100 13.88 8.00 1.77
N LEU A 101 14.14 8.85 2.74
CA LEU A 101 13.25 9.97 3.03
C LEU A 101 13.14 10.92 1.84
N ASP A 102 14.25 11.24 1.19
CA ASP A 102 14.26 12.09 0.01
C ASP A 102 13.44 11.48 -1.12
N THR A 103 13.61 10.17 -1.34
CA THR A 103 12.83 9.44 -2.34
C THR A 103 11.32 9.53 -2.05
N LEU A 104 10.92 9.30 -0.80
CA LEU A 104 9.52 9.39 -0.40
C LEU A 104 8.95 10.79 -0.55
N GLN A 105 9.73 11.81 -0.23
CA GLN A 105 9.30 13.20 -0.38
C GLN A 105 9.11 13.57 -1.85
N ASN A 106 9.99 13.10 -2.72
CA ASN A 106 9.85 13.33 -4.16
C ASN A 106 8.59 12.65 -4.71
N LEU A 107 8.34 11.43 -4.29
CA LEU A 107 7.14 10.69 -4.70
C LEU A 107 5.87 11.34 -4.17
N ARG A 108 5.91 11.87 -2.95
CA ARG A 108 4.79 12.62 -2.37
C ARG A 108 4.51 13.89 -3.19
N ALA A 109 5.56 14.58 -3.62
CA ALA A 109 5.43 15.77 -4.46
C ALA A 109 4.79 15.48 -5.82
N MET A 110 4.86 14.22 -6.28
CA MET A 110 4.19 13.77 -7.49
C MET A 110 2.72 13.36 -7.25
N HIS A 111 2.18 13.69 -6.07
CA HIS A 111 0.80 13.41 -5.70
C HIS A 111 0.47 11.93 -5.56
N SER A 112 1.39 11.15 -5.01
CA SER A 112 1.13 9.76 -4.67
C SER A 112 0.14 9.67 -3.49
N ASP A 113 -0.81 8.77 -3.58
CA ASP A 113 -1.88 8.63 -2.57
C ASP A 113 -1.57 7.59 -1.51
N MET A 114 -0.85 6.53 -1.87
CA MET A 114 -0.58 5.42 -0.96
C MET A 114 0.82 4.86 -1.19
N PHE A 115 1.52 4.59 -0.11
CA PHE A 115 2.81 3.89 -0.13
C PHE A 115 2.65 2.52 0.52
N LEU A 116 3.14 1.48 -0.16
CA LEU A 116 3.16 0.11 0.35
C LEU A 116 4.62 -0.31 0.49
N PRO A 117 5.24 -0.10 1.66
CA PRO A 117 6.58 -0.60 1.89
C PRO A 117 6.53 -2.09 2.22
N LEU A 118 7.19 -2.89 1.41
CA LEU A 118 7.20 -4.35 1.54
C LEU A 118 8.57 -4.79 2.00
N ILE A 119 8.70 -4.96 3.31
CA ILE A 119 9.94 -5.32 3.98
C ILE A 119 9.80 -6.73 4.52
N HIS A 120 10.81 -7.54 4.26
CA HIS A 120 10.88 -8.86 4.87
C HIS A 120 11.49 -8.74 6.27
N ILE A 121 10.80 -9.27 7.24
CA ILE A 121 11.25 -9.25 8.63
C ILE A 121 11.68 -10.66 9.04
#